data_d50bc864ccb25835308b21b2cc80c975
#
_entry.id   d50bc864ccb25835308b21b2cc80c975
#
_cell.length_a   1.000
_cell.length_b   1.000
_cell.length_c   1.000
_cell.angle_alpha   90.00
_cell.angle_beta   90.00
_cell.angle_gamma   90.00
#
_symmetry.space_group_name_H-M   'P 1'
#
loop_
_entity.id
_entity.type
_entity.pdbx_description
1 polymer ?
#
loop_
_entity_poly.entity_id
_entity_poly.type
_entity_poly.pdbx_seq_one_letter_code
_entity_poly.pdbx_strand_id
1 'polypeptide(L)'
;MFTTSSIIDNLNQSEGLEYKKLCRSLKITKKSDKDKLNIALTALEKLEIINKNKDNEYIYKKDSDHIVAKIRCSSKGYCFAVREKNKEDIYIKENLLNYAWNGDKVLVRIIKEGYRRRSPEGIVDCILERSNKILLSKVEIINNVVYAIPIDDRILSKIKLPKEDRKYAFKPENKNIVKVEIERFPIGQEEGLGHVIKELQLNNNEEFDTDFVLSKSNIIKSNNNVIEAKKIEKRERIDLSDKNSYLFKSWNSDNSPILPMIQIEQEKNQSTKLWLHINNIAERVELNGKKSLEMFFNSFESFPLLNDWQNYISDEIRHASEFNLGEKNEAISICMHLNSDNEITDWSFHLTFVRCSLIICNDHTDALLSRKSKTRITSRILKPIKEYIEDLDKILEISTSFRQRHLLEGKVEIPTPLNKIESLDEFFIHNPAEYSKGYFEPLKKDDCQTYLSPILHEGNLIWFKHSYEYGLKSVGYILKELDYINVNEMIKYSEFIGSDIELNEDGNLTFSQIIKFCDDDKKRILHKLLINTIKENEISLISKNSKNDGSEKLFTSPWTLPGYD
;
A
#
# COMPACT_ATOMS: atom_id res chain seq x y z
N MET A 1 -13.83 12.28 18.39
CA MET A 1 -13.21 13.60 18.60
C MET A 1 -13.31 14.33 17.28
N PHE A 2 -13.83 15.54 17.21
CA PHE A 2 -13.93 16.31 15.95
C PHE A 2 -12.64 17.09 15.69
N THR A 3 -12.37 17.43 14.43
CA THR A 3 -11.25 18.28 13.99
C THR A 3 -11.81 19.58 13.41
N THR A 4 -10.98 20.61 13.29
CA THR A 4 -11.37 21.86 12.62
C THR A 4 -11.71 21.60 11.14
N SER A 5 -11.03 20.63 10.50
CA SER A 5 -11.37 20.16 9.16
C SER A 5 -12.80 19.67 9.09
N SER A 6 -13.23 18.80 10.02
CA SER A 6 -14.59 18.26 10.03
C SER A 6 -15.68 19.32 10.21
N ILE A 7 -15.38 20.42 10.91
CA ILE A 7 -16.29 21.57 10.99
C ILE A 7 -16.48 22.20 9.61
N ILE A 8 -15.36 22.52 8.94
CA ILE A 8 -15.37 23.15 7.61
C ILE A 8 -16.05 22.24 6.59
N ASP A 9 -15.76 20.94 6.60
CA ASP A 9 -16.32 19.98 5.66
C ASP A 9 -17.86 19.90 5.81
N ASN A 10 -18.39 19.89 7.05
CA ASN A 10 -19.84 19.93 7.30
C ASN A 10 -20.49 21.25 6.84
N LEU A 11 -19.83 22.38 7.06
CA LEU A 11 -20.34 23.69 6.65
C LEU A 11 -20.25 23.89 5.13
N ASN A 12 -19.27 23.31 4.46
CA ASN A 12 -19.10 23.40 3.01
C ASN A 12 -20.14 22.55 2.24
N GLN A 13 -20.63 21.46 2.85
CA GLN A 13 -21.66 20.58 2.28
C GLN A 13 -23.08 21.14 2.43
N SER A 14 -23.26 22.21 3.19
CA SER A 14 -24.56 22.80 3.52
C SER A 14 -24.57 24.30 3.23
N GLU A 15 -25.74 24.86 2.91
CA GLU A 15 -25.91 26.31 2.71
C GLU A 15 -25.94 27.11 4.02
N GLY A 16 -25.90 26.45 5.16
CA GLY A 16 -25.84 26.97 6.51
C GLY A 16 -26.26 25.92 7.54
N LEU A 17 -25.63 25.94 8.70
CA LEU A 17 -25.93 25.00 9.79
C LEU A 17 -26.06 25.73 11.12
N GLU A 18 -27.20 25.51 11.80
CA GLU A 18 -27.38 25.89 13.20
C GLU A 18 -26.39 25.12 14.10
N TYR A 19 -25.98 25.75 15.20
CA TYR A 19 -25.08 25.13 16.22
C TYR A 19 -25.57 23.74 16.68
N LYS A 20 -26.89 23.58 16.91
CA LYS A 20 -27.46 22.29 17.33
C LYS A 20 -27.33 21.20 16.26
N LYS A 21 -27.53 21.55 15.00
CA LYS A 21 -27.40 20.65 13.85
C LYS A 21 -25.92 20.25 13.67
N LEU A 22 -25.00 21.22 13.80
CA LEU A 22 -23.56 20.99 13.75
C LEU A 22 -23.08 20.07 14.87
N CYS A 23 -23.56 20.25 16.11
CA CYS A 23 -23.26 19.32 17.20
C CYS A 23 -23.70 17.88 16.92
N ARG A 24 -24.86 17.71 16.25
CA ARG A 24 -25.38 16.37 15.89
C ARG A 24 -24.54 15.73 14.77
N SER A 25 -24.20 16.47 13.73
CA SER A 25 -23.37 15.96 12.63
C SER A 25 -21.98 15.56 13.11
N LEU A 26 -21.38 16.31 14.04
CA LEU A 26 -20.10 16.03 14.65
C LEU A 26 -20.17 15.02 15.83
N LYS A 27 -21.38 14.50 16.14
CA LYS A 27 -21.64 13.57 17.27
C LYS A 27 -21.13 14.07 18.63
N ILE A 28 -21.27 15.39 18.87
CA ILE A 28 -20.81 16.04 20.11
C ILE A 28 -21.92 16.01 21.15
N THR A 29 -21.67 15.29 22.25
CA THR A 29 -22.61 15.17 23.38
C THR A 29 -22.07 15.79 24.66
N LYS A 30 -20.76 15.68 24.92
CA LYS A 30 -20.12 16.12 26.17
C LYS A 30 -19.97 17.66 26.20
N LYS A 31 -20.11 18.24 27.42
CA LYS A 31 -19.96 19.69 27.64
C LYS A 31 -18.58 20.18 27.23
N SER A 32 -17.51 19.45 27.60
CA SER A 32 -16.12 19.79 27.24
C SER A 32 -15.89 19.88 25.74
N ASP A 33 -16.54 19.03 24.95
CA ASP A 33 -16.39 19.04 23.48
C ASP A 33 -17.21 20.17 22.85
N LYS A 34 -18.34 20.57 23.47
CA LYS A 34 -19.10 21.76 23.07
C LYS A 34 -18.30 23.04 23.32
N ASP A 35 -17.57 23.12 24.44
CA ASP A 35 -16.72 24.27 24.76
C ASP A 35 -15.57 24.38 23.72
N LYS A 36 -14.95 23.26 23.36
CA LYS A 36 -13.95 23.21 22.29
C LYS A 36 -14.51 23.62 20.91
N LEU A 37 -15.74 23.18 20.59
CA LEU A 37 -16.43 23.59 19.36
C LEU A 37 -16.67 25.10 19.34
N ASN A 38 -17.12 25.69 20.43
CA ASN A 38 -17.33 27.13 20.52
C ASN A 38 -16.02 27.91 20.30
N ILE A 39 -14.91 27.46 20.91
CA ILE A 39 -13.59 28.06 20.70
C ILE A 39 -13.18 28.00 19.24
N ALA A 40 -13.36 26.83 18.61
CA ALA A 40 -13.03 26.63 17.19
C ALA A 40 -13.87 27.52 16.27
N LEU A 41 -15.19 27.60 16.51
CA LEU A 41 -16.08 28.45 15.72
C LEU A 41 -15.71 29.93 15.86
N THR A 42 -15.45 30.40 17.08
CA THR A 42 -15.02 31.78 17.33
C THR A 42 -13.69 32.10 16.64
N ALA A 43 -12.75 31.16 16.62
CA ALA A 43 -11.48 31.32 15.91
C ALA A 43 -11.68 31.40 14.39
N LEU A 44 -12.52 30.53 13.82
CA LEU A 44 -12.83 30.53 12.40
C LEU A 44 -13.62 31.80 11.97
N GLU A 45 -14.50 32.34 12.82
CA GLU A 45 -15.16 33.63 12.59
C GLU A 45 -14.14 34.79 12.56
N LYS A 46 -13.21 34.82 13.52
CA LYS A 46 -12.14 35.85 13.55
C LYS A 46 -11.20 35.79 12.35
N LEU A 47 -11.00 34.61 11.79
CA LEU A 47 -10.22 34.41 10.56
C LEU A 47 -11.04 34.65 9.29
N GLU A 48 -12.30 35.08 9.43
CA GLU A 48 -13.23 35.33 8.33
C GLU A 48 -13.46 34.13 7.40
N ILE A 49 -13.27 32.91 7.92
CA ILE A 49 -13.47 31.65 7.20
C ILE A 49 -14.93 31.23 7.22
N ILE A 50 -15.61 31.54 8.32
CA ILE A 50 -17.05 31.31 8.51
C ILE A 50 -17.72 32.61 8.96
N ASN A 51 -19.00 32.75 8.61
CA ASN A 51 -19.83 33.86 9.06
C ASN A 51 -21.13 33.32 9.64
N LYS A 52 -21.81 34.15 10.45
CA LYS A 52 -23.20 33.90 10.86
C LYS A 52 -24.14 34.68 9.96
N ASN A 53 -25.18 34.00 9.47
CA ASN A 53 -26.28 34.65 8.77
C ASN A 53 -27.30 35.28 9.76
N LYS A 54 -28.35 35.92 9.22
CA LYS A 54 -29.42 36.54 10.01
C LYS A 54 -30.21 35.53 10.87
N ASP A 55 -30.20 34.26 10.46
CA ASP A 55 -30.88 33.15 11.13
C ASP A 55 -29.99 32.42 12.16
N ASN A 56 -28.85 33.02 12.49
CA ASN A 56 -27.86 32.45 13.44
C ASN A 56 -27.21 31.12 12.99
N GLU A 57 -27.23 30.84 11.68
CA GLU A 57 -26.55 29.68 11.11
C GLU A 57 -25.14 30.03 10.68
N TYR A 58 -24.22 29.09 10.88
CA TYR A 58 -22.83 29.20 10.41
C TYR A 58 -22.73 28.81 8.94
N ILE A 59 -22.11 29.69 8.15
CA ILE A 59 -21.89 29.50 6.71
C ILE A 59 -20.40 29.54 6.41
N TYR A 60 -19.92 28.61 5.60
CA TYR A 60 -18.56 28.63 5.07
C TYR A 60 -18.43 29.68 3.96
N LYS A 61 -17.45 30.59 4.08
CA LYS A 61 -17.20 31.66 3.12
C LYS A 61 -16.30 31.13 2.00
N LYS A 62 -16.89 30.75 0.86
CA LYS A 62 -16.17 30.17 -0.29
C LYS A 62 -15.16 31.12 -0.95
N ASP A 63 -15.37 32.44 -0.82
CA ASP A 63 -14.51 33.49 -1.39
C ASP A 63 -13.44 33.98 -0.41
N SER A 64 -13.09 33.18 0.59
CA SER A 64 -12.01 33.52 1.49
C SER A 64 -10.66 33.41 0.78
N ASP A 65 -9.72 34.33 1.07
CA ASP A 65 -8.32 34.28 0.58
C ASP A 65 -7.54 33.08 1.11
N HIS A 66 -8.21 32.22 1.89
CA HIS A 66 -7.60 31.06 2.53
C HIS A 66 -7.70 29.83 1.64
N ILE A 67 -6.58 29.15 1.51
CA ILE A 67 -6.42 27.94 0.71
C ILE A 67 -6.22 26.76 1.66
N VAL A 68 -7.01 25.70 1.49
CA VAL A 68 -6.78 24.43 2.19
C VAL A 68 -5.60 23.72 1.52
N ALA A 69 -4.60 23.35 2.31
CA ALA A 69 -3.38 22.69 1.82
C ALA A 69 -2.82 21.71 2.86
N LYS A 70 -1.90 20.85 2.41
CA LYS A 70 -1.15 19.93 3.26
C LYS A 70 0.31 20.40 3.34
N ILE A 71 0.86 20.49 4.54
CA ILE A 71 2.26 20.89 4.73
C ILE A 71 3.18 19.73 4.36
N ARG A 72 4.16 20.03 3.52
CA ARG A 72 5.28 19.16 3.16
C ARG A 72 6.59 19.89 3.46
N CYS A 73 7.33 19.41 4.45
CA CYS A 73 8.64 19.92 4.82
C CYS A 73 9.75 18.99 4.33
N SER A 74 10.90 19.57 4.01
CA SER A 74 12.13 18.83 3.76
C SER A 74 12.99 18.77 5.03
N SER A 75 13.95 17.85 5.07
CA SER A 75 14.98 17.76 6.12
C SER A 75 15.87 19.00 6.23
N LYS A 76 15.90 19.83 5.18
CA LYS A 76 16.62 21.10 5.15
C LYS A 76 15.81 22.29 5.68
N GLY A 77 14.60 22.07 6.22
CA GLY A 77 13.73 23.10 6.76
C GLY A 77 12.90 23.87 5.73
N TYR A 78 12.96 23.51 4.43
CA TYR A 78 12.07 24.10 3.43
C TYR A 78 10.69 23.47 3.54
N CYS A 79 9.66 24.29 3.71
CA CYS A 79 8.28 23.82 3.82
C CYS A 79 7.42 24.40 2.71
N PHE A 80 6.51 23.59 2.20
CA PHE A 80 5.56 23.93 1.16
C PHE A 80 4.15 23.53 1.57
N ALA A 81 3.18 24.36 1.26
CA ALA A 81 1.78 24.01 1.34
C ALA A 81 1.33 23.45 -0.02
N VAL A 82 1.14 22.13 -0.08
CA VAL A 82 0.73 21.39 -1.28
C VAL A 82 -0.75 21.54 -1.47
N ARG A 83 -1.16 22.03 -2.64
CA ARG A 83 -2.56 22.23 -3.02
C ARG A 83 -3.12 21.02 -3.77
N GLU A 84 -4.42 20.78 -3.63
CA GLU A 84 -5.12 19.82 -4.50
C GLU A 84 -5.25 20.41 -5.93
N LYS A 85 -5.13 19.53 -6.95
CA LYS A 85 -5.35 19.83 -8.38
C LYS A 85 -4.37 20.84 -9.02
N ASN A 86 -3.26 20.36 -9.54
CA ASN A 86 -2.39 21.01 -10.57
C ASN A 86 -2.09 22.51 -10.37
N LYS A 87 -2.11 23.02 -9.16
CA LYS A 87 -1.69 24.37 -8.80
C LYS A 87 -0.30 24.33 -8.19
N GLU A 88 0.50 25.37 -8.43
CA GLU A 88 1.84 25.48 -7.83
C GLU A 88 1.78 25.44 -6.31
N ASP A 89 2.72 24.70 -5.68
CA ASP A 89 2.89 24.65 -4.23
C ASP A 89 3.27 26.03 -3.68
N ILE A 90 2.75 26.37 -2.49
CA ILE A 90 3.04 27.64 -1.82
C ILE A 90 4.22 27.44 -0.88
N TYR A 91 5.30 28.19 -1.06
CA TYR A 91 6.44 28.17 -0.16
C TYR A 91 6.10 28.85 1.17
N ILE A 92 6.39 28.18 2.29
CA ILE A 92 6.16 28.69 3.65
C ILE A 92 7.49 28.78 4.37
N LYS A 93 7.86 29.98 4.80
CA LYS A 93 9.06 30.18 5.64
C LYS A 93 8.82 29.58 7.03
N GLU A 94 9.86 29.11 7.69
CA GLU A 94 9.78 28.45 9.01
C GLU A 94 9.03 29.31 10.05
N ASN A 95 9.32 30.60 10.12
CA ASN A 95 8.64 31.54 11.02
C ASN A 95 7.17 31.82 10.66
N LEU A 96 6.70 31.40 9.49
CA LEU A 96 5.33 31.57 9.00
C LEU A 96 4.54 30.26 9.02
N LEU A 97 5.13 29.16 9.50
CA LEU A 97 4.46 27.86 9.67
C LEU A 97 3.41 27.86 10.79
N ASN A 98 3.50 28.81 11.73
CA ASN A 98 2.60 28.92 12.88
C ASN A 98 2.40 27.58 13.60
N TYR A 99 3.54 26.90 13.89
CA TYR A 99 3.61 25.58 14.54
C TYR A 99 3.00 24.41 13.76
N ALA A 100 2.71 24.57 12.47
CA ALA A 100 2.33 23.45 11.63
C ALA A 100 3.54 22.53 11.39
N TRP A 101 3.27 21.23 11.37
CA TRP A 101 4.25 20.19 11.14
C TRP A 101 4.08 19.54 9.77
N ASN A 102 5.10 18.82 9.35
CA ASN A 102 5.03 18.02 8.14
C ASN A 102 3.79 17.08 8.16
N GLY A 103 2.98 17.14 7.12
CA GLY A 103 1.77 16.36 6.96
C GLY A 103 0.48 17.01 7.49
N ASP A 104 0.56 18.10 8.27
CA ASP A 104 -0.62 18.79 8.79
C ASP A 104 -1.49 19.37 7.67
N LYS A 105 -2.81 19.27 7.81
CA LYS A 105 -3.77 19.97 6.97
C LYS A 105 -4.01 21.37 7.53
N VAL A 106 -3.84 22.37 6.71
CA VAL A 106 -3.79 23.78 7.14
C VAL A 106 -4.61 24.71 6.24
N LEU A 107 -4.92 25.89 6.76
CA LEU A 107 -5.37 27.04 5.97
C LEU A 107 -4.18 27.98 5.77
N VAL A 108 -3.91 28.26 4.51
CA VAL A 108 -2.80 29.10 4.08
C VAL A 108 -3.33 30.30 3.32
N ARG A 109 -2.78 31.48 3.60
CA ARG A 109 -3.01 32.69 2.84
C ARG A 109 -1.75 33.09 2.10
N ILE A 110 -1.88 33.42 0.81
CA ILE A 110 -0.75 33.92 -0.01
C ILE A 110 -0.45 35.35 0.42
N ILE A 111 0.81 35.61 0.79
CA ILE A 111 1.30 36.95 1.16
C ILE A 111 2.11 37.60 0.03
N LYS A 112 2.57 36.77 -0.93
CA LYS A 112 3.31 37.23 -2.09
C LYS A 112 3.07 36.28 -3.25
N GLU A 113 2.62 36.81 -4.37
CA GLU A 113 2.41 36.05 -5.60
C GLU A 113 3.73 35.53 -6.18
N GLY A 114 3.64 34.37 -6.82
CA GLY A 114 4.75 33.77 -7.55
C GLY A 114 5.13 34.63 -8.76
N TYR A 115 6.42 34.71 -9.05
CA TYR A 115 6.92 35.43 -10.23
C TYR A 115 7.94 34.59 -11.00
N ARG A 116 7.72 34.40 -12.28
CA ARG A 116 8.53 33.55 -13.18
C ARG A 116 8.62 32.11 -12.66
N ARG A 117 9.81 31.65 -12.22
CA ARG A 117 10.06 30.28 -11.70
C ARG A 117 10.04 30.19 -10.17
N ARG A 118 9.53 31.21 -9.47
CA ARG A 118 9.45 31.22 -7.99
C ARG A 118 8.03 30.94 -7.55
N SER A 119 7.87 29.94 -6.70
CA SER A 119 6.59 29.62 -6.06
C SER A 119 6.06 30.82 -5.28
N PRO A 120 4.73 30.99 -5.16
CA PRO A 120 4.14 31.95 -4.26
C PRO A 120 4.59 31.72 -2.83
N GLU A 121 4.71 32.79 -2.02
CA GLU A 121 5.02 32.70 -0.59
C GLU A 121 3.74 32.87 0.22
N GLY A 122 3.55 32.07 1.27
CA GLY A 122 2.36 32.10 2.11
C GLY A 122 2.65 32.02 3.60
N ILE A 123 1.57 32.17 4.37
CA ILE A 123 1.55 32.04 5.83
C ILE A 123 0.45 31.03 6.23
N VAL A 124 0.72 30.19 7.21
CA VAL A 124 -0.29 29.33 7.83
C VAL A 124 -1.07 30.14 8.86
N ASP A 125 -2.34 30.37 8.59
CA ASP A 125 -3.22 31.09 9.51
C ASP A 125 -3.93 30.14 10.51
N CYS A 126 -4.21 28.88 10.11
CA CYS A 126 -4.87 27.90 10.98
C CYS A 126 -4.44 26.46 10.63
N ILE A 127 -4.30 25.64 11.66
CA ILE A 127 -4.11 24.19 11.53
C ILE A 127 -5.49 23.52 11.63
N LEU A 128 -5.92 22.88 10.54
CA LEU A 128 -7.22 22.22 10.47
C LEU A 128 -7.19 20.82 11.08
N GLU A 129 -6.09 20.10 10.84
CA GLU A 129 -5.92 18.73 11.30
C GLU A 129 -4.44 18.41 11.49
N ARG A 130 -4.13 17.79 12.63
CA ARG A 130 -2.79 17.30 12.94
C ARG A 130 -2.58 15.90 12.36
N SER A 131 -1.54 15.71 11.58
CA SER A 131 -1.18 14.41 11.02
C SER A 131 -0.46 13.51 12.02
N ASN A 132 0.37 14.09 12.88
CA ASN A 132 1.26 13.36 13.77
C ASN A 132 0.80 13.53 15.23
N LYS A 133 0.12 12.52 15.77
CA LYS A 133 -0.27 12.46 17.20
C LYS A 133 0.72 11.65 18.03
N ILE A 134 1.40 10.72 17.40
CA ILE A 134 2.43 9.87 17.99
C ILE A 134 3.70 10.08 17.20
N LEU A 135 4.82 10.31 17.89
CA LEU A 135 6.13 10.53 17.29
C LEU A 135 7.12 9.46 17.77
N LEU A 136 7.88 8.91 16.84
CA LEU A 136 9.09 8.18 17.17
C LEU A 136 10.19 9.20 17.42
N SER A 137 10.81 9.16 18.58
CA SER A 137 11.73 10.19 19.04
C SER A 137 12.92 9.60 19.76
N LYS A 138 14.03 10.33 19.73
CA LYS A 138 15.20 10.09 20.55
C LYS A 138 15.14 10.96 21.79
N VAL A 139 15.46 10.40 22.94
CA VAL A 139 15.51 11.14 24.20
C VAL A 139 16.81 11.95 24.29
N GLU A 140 16.69 13.22 24.66
CA GLU A 140 17.83 14.09 25.02
C GLU A 140 17.53 14.83 26.31
N ILE A 141 18.52 14.88 27.21
CA ILE A 141 18.44 15.62 28.47
C ILE A 141 19.24 16.90 28.31
N ILE A 142 18.56 18.04 28.30
CA ILE A 142 19.14 19.37 28.15
C ILE A 142 18.80 20.18 29.40
N ASN A 143 19.80 20.67 30.14
CA ASN A 143 19.61 21.46 31.35
C ASN A 143 18.64 20.82 32.38
N ASN A 144 18.77 19.54 32.64
CA ASN A 144 17.87 18.76 33.50
C ASN A 144 16.40 18.68 33.07
N VAL A 145 16.11 19.06 31.83
CA VAL A 145 14.79 18.86 31.20
C VAL A 145 14.91 17.75 30.18
N VAL A 146 13.95 16.84 30.21
CA VAL A 146 13.90 15.70 29.27
C VAL A 146 13.11 16.10 28.03
N TYR A 147 13.71 15.92 26.88
CA TYR A 147 13.10 16.17 25.57
C TYR A 147 13.06 14.92 24.71
N ALA A 148 11.99 14.77 23.97
CA ALA A 148 11.89 13.86 22.84
C ALA A 148 12.18 14.65 21.56
N ILE A 149 13.22 14.26 20.85
CA ILE A 149 13.59 14.83 19.56
C ILE A 149 13.04 13.88 18.49
N PRO A 150 12.11 14.33 17.63
CA PRO A 150 11.56 13.49 16.57
C PRO A 150 12.66 12.92 15.67
N ILE A 151 12.55 11.64 15.31
CA ILE A 151 13.47 11.00 14.34
C ILE A 151 13.17 11.46 12.91
N ASP A 152 11.93 11.85 12.65
CA ASP A 152 11.57 12.53 11.40
C ASP A 152 12.09 13.98 11.47
N ASP A 153 13.20 14.23 10.79
CA ASP A 153 13.88 15.53 10.71
C ASP A 153 13.06 16.62 10.00
N ARG A 154 11.93 16.26 9.38
CA ARG A 154 10.93 17.19 8.84
C ARG A 154 10.04 17.80 9.93
N ILE A 155 10.09 17.27 11.16
CA ILE A 155 9.39 17.82 12.32
C ILE A 155 10.40 18.59 13.16
N LEU A 156 10.38 19.91 13.04
CA LEU A 156 11.39 20.82 13.60
C LEU A 156 11.22 21.09 15.11
N SER A 157 10.18 20.58 15.74
CA SER A 157 9.84 20.86 17.14
C SER A 157 10.27 19.74 18.06
N LYS A 158 10.97 20.06 19.14
CA LYS A 158 11.21 19.15 20.25
C LYS A 158 10.00 19.10 21.19
N ILE A 159 9.78 17.96 21.84
CA ILE A 159 8.66 17.72 22.75
C ILE A 159 9.19 17.51 24.17
N LYS A 160 8.69 18.30 25.10
CA LYS A 160 9.04 18.16 26.51
C LYS A 160 8.36 16.93 27.09
N LEU A 161 9.13 16.12 27.82
CA LEU A 161 8.62 14.96 28.54
C LEU A 161 8.58 15.27 30.05
N PRO A 162 7.59 14.75 30.80
CA PRO A 162 7.59 14.85 32.25
C PRO A 162 8.77 14.03 32.84
N LYS A 163 9.37 14.50 33.91
CA LYS A 163 10.44 13.76 34.63
C LYS A 163 9.94 12.44 35.21
N GLU A 164 8.70 12.43 35.68
CA GLU A 164 7.99 11.26 36.17
C GLU A 164 6.69 11.15 35.36
N ASP A 165 6.56 10.11 34.56
CA ASP A 165 5.35 9.86 33.79
C ASP A 165 4.46 8.89 34.59
N ARG A 166 3.26 9.38 35.00
CA ARG A 166 2.29 8.55 35.74
C ARG A 166 1.63 7.49 34.84
N LYS A 167 1.68 7.66 33.51
CA LYS A 167 1.08 6.73 32.57
C LYS A 167 2.03 5.62 32.16
N TYR A 168 3.33 5.88 32.16
CA TYR A 168 4.35 4.93 31.77
C TYR A 168 5.61 5.07 32.63
N ALA A 169 6.01 3.99 33.32
CA ALA A 169 7.21 3.98 34.14
C ALA A 169 8.47 3.97 33.24
N PHE A 170 8.95 5.15 32.89
CA PHE A 170 10.07 5.36 32.01
C PHE A 170 11.23 6.03 32.77
N LYS A 171 12.42 5.47 32.64
CA LYS A 171 13.66 6.11 33.11
C LYS A 171 14.32 6.80 31.92
N PRO A 172 14.29 8.13 31.85
CA PRO A 172 14.86 8.83 30.73
C PRO A 172 16.39 8.74 30.74
N GLU A 173 16.96 8.15 29.70
CA GLU A 173 18.39 8.13 29.43
C GLU A 173 18.66 8.75 28.05
N ASN A 174 19.81 9.41 27.90
CA ASN A 174 20.21 9.96 26.62
C ASN A 174 20.30 8.84 25.56
N LYS A 175 19.77 9.12 24.38
CA LYS A 175 19.71 8.24 23.20
C LYS A 175 18.65 7.12 23.25
N ASN A 176 17.87 6.95 24.32
CA ASN A 176 16.74 6.03 24.26
C ASN A 176 15.82 6.39 23.10
N ILE A 177 15.31 5.39 22.42
CA ILE A 177 14.31 5.56 21.35
C ILE A 177 12.94 5.27 21.94
N VAL A 178 12.03 6.23 21.81
CA VAL A 178 10.71 6.18 22.42
C VAL A 178 9.60 6.56 21.45
N LYS A 179 8.44 5.96 21.62
CA LYS A 179 7.18 6.47 21.04
C LYS A 179 6.55 7.43 22.02
N VAL A 180 6.24 8.62 21.55
CA VAL A 180 5.67 9.71 22.36
C VAL A 180 4.31 10.09 21.81
N GLU A 181 3.28 10.03 22.62
CA GLU A 181 1.97 10.60 22.33
C GLU A 181 1.97 12.08 22.70
N ILE A 182 1.54 12.93 21.78
CA ILE A 182 1.48 14.37 22.01
C ILE A 182 0.24 14.71 22.83
N GLU A 183 0.45 15.24 24.01
CA GLU A 183 -0.61 15.73 24.88
C GLU A 183 -1.01 17.17 24.53
N ARG A 184 -0.01 18.02 24.28
CA ARG A 184 -0.18 19.41 23.85
C ARG A 184 0.83 19.74 22.76
N PHE A 185 0.33 20.22 21.64
CA PHE A 185 1.19 20.74 20.58
C PHE A 185 1.80 22.09 20.97
N PRO A 186 2.98 22.46 20.41
CA PRO A 186 3.56 23.76 20.67
C PRO A 186 2.62 24.89 20.20
N ILE A 187 2.51 25.93 21.00
CA ILE A 187 1.70 27.11 20.70
C ILE A 187 2.25 28.35 21.42
N GLY A 188 2.46 29.45 20.73
CA GLY A 188 3.02 30.66 21.29
C GLY A 188 4.43 30.42 21.87
N GLN A 189 4.62 30.73 23.14
CA GLN A 189 5.88 30.48 23.87
C GLN A 189 5.90 29.11 24.58
N GLU A 190 4.78 28.35 24.49
CA GLU A 190 4.65 27.07 25.16
C GLU A 190 5.23 25.95 24.30
N GLU A 191 6.19 25.23 24.83
CA GLU A 191 6.76 24.04 24.19
C GLU A 191 5.73 22.92 24.10
N GLY A 192 5.87 22.05 23.09
CA GLY A 192 5.08 20.82 23.00
C GLY A 192 5.30 19.92 24.23
N LEU A 193 4.23 19.31 24.71
CA LEU A 193 4.25 18.36 25.82
C LEU A 193 3.76 17.00 25.33
N GLY A 194 4.43 15.94 25.71
CA GLY A 194 4.04 14.58 25.40
C GLY A 194 4.38 13.61 26.52
N HIS A 195 3.91 12.39 26.40
CA HIS A 195 4.27 11.30 27.30
C HIS A 195 4.70 10.07 26.51
N VAL A 196 5.61 9.30 27.12
CA VAL A 196 6.10 8.06 26.51
C VAL A 196 5.00 7.00 26.58
N ILE A 197 4.72 6.35 25.45
CA ILE A 197 3.78 5.22 25.39
C ILE A 197 4.48 3.89 25.18
N LYS A 198 5.70 3.89 24.62
CA LYS A 198 6.53 2.71 24.44
C LYS A 198 7.99 3.12 24.35
N GLU A 199 8.87 2.40 25.02
CA GLU A 199 10.30 2.46 24.82
C GLU A 199 10.72 1.31 23.88
N LEU A 200 11.54 1.60 22.88
CA LEU A 200 12.16 0.60 22.03
C LEU A 200 13.50 0.24 22.64
N GLN A 201 13.60 -0.99 23.14
CA GLN A 201 14.85 -1.47 23.75
C GLN A 201 15.90 -1.68 22.68
N LEU A 202 17.04 -1.00 22.82
CA LEU A 202 18.24 -1.15 21.97
C LEU A 202 18.96 -2.47 22.26
N ASN A 203 18.25 -3.57 22.31
CA ASN A 203 18.87 -4.88 22.29
C ASN A 203 19.22 -5.17 20.84
N ASN A 204 20.40 -5.70 20.57
CA ASN A 204 20.84 -6.07 19.21
C ASN A 204 19.99 -7.21 18.60
N ASN A 205 18.68 -7.13 18.76
CA ASN A 205 17.73 -8.11 18.32
C ASN A 205 16.94 -7.59 17.11
N GLU A 206 16.65 -8.48 16.20
CA GLU A 206 15.81 -8.29 15.01
C GLU A 206 14.45 -7.62 15.31
N GLU A 207 13.90 -7.84 16.51
CA GLU A 207 12.67 -7.19 16.98
C GLU A 207 12.78 -5.67 17.07
N PHE A 208 13.95 -5.14 17.47
CA PHE A 208 14.16 -3.69 17.54
C PHE A 208 14.08 -3.05 16.17
N ASP A 209 14.77 -3.61 15.18
CA ASP A 209 14.80 -3.05 13.82
C ASP A 209 13.41 -3.08 13.20
N THR A 210 12.69 -4.18 13.39
CA THR A 210 11.30 -4.31 12.93
C THR A 210 10.39 -3.28 13.60
N ASP A 211 10.42 -3.16 14.92
CA ASP A 211 9.59 -2.20 15.66
C ASP A 211 9.97 -0.75 15.34
N PHE A 212 11.25 -0.49 15.10
CA PHE A 212 11.73 0.83 14.69
C PHE A 212 11.20 1.20 13.30
N VAL A 213 11.34 0.32 12.30
CA VAL A 213 10.88 0.56 10.93
C VAL A 213 9.35 0.74 10.88
N LEU A 214 8.60 -0.14 11.53
CA LEU A 214 7.13 -0.03 11.63
C LEU A 214 6.71 1.29 12.29
N SER A 215 7.44 1.68 13.34
CA SER A 215 7.15 2.93 14.07
C SER A 215 7.47 4.16 13.25
N LYS A 216 8.58 4.15 12.52
CA LYS A 216 8.99 5.23 11.62
C LYS A 216 8.02 5.41 10.45
N SER A 217 7.47 4.32 9.95
CA SER A 217 6.50 4.32 8.86
C SER A 217 5.05 4.56 9.34
N ASN A 218 4.83 4.78 10.65
CA ASN A 218 3.51 4.88 11.27
C ASN A 218 2.61 3.65 11.01
N ILE A 219 3.21 2.51 10.75
CA ILE A 219 2.49 1.26 10.58
C ILE A 219 2.19 0.70 11.97
N ILE A 220 0.92 0.53 12.27
CA ILE A 220 0.48 -0.09 13.52
C ILE A 220 0.54 -1.60 13.31
N LYS A 221 1.37 -2.31 14.09
CA LYS A 221 1.18 -3.75 14.20
C LYS A 221 -0.29 -3.97 14.55
N SER A 222 -1.00 -4.72 13.73
CA SER A 222 -2.36 -5.14 14.04
C SER A 222 -2.31 -5.81 15.43
N ASN A 223 -2.64 -5.06 16.46
CA ASN A 223 -2.97 -5.68 17.72
C ASN A 223 -4.19 -6.52 17.40
N ASN A 224 -4.09 -7.83 17.57
CA ASN A 224 -5.10 -8.86 17.40
C ASN A 224 -6.48 -8.40 17.86
N ASN A 225 -7.08 -7.45 17.14
CA ASN A 225 -8.49 -7.18 17.26
C ASN A 225 -9.15 -8.43 16.71
N VAL A 226 -9.41 -9.36 17.61
CA VAL A 226 -10.11 -10.59 17.31
C VAL A 226 -11.43 -10.21 16.68
N ILE A 227 -11.48 -10.31 15.36
CA ILE A 227 -12.69 -10.19 14.58
C ILE A 227 -13.09 -11.62 14.24
N GLU A 228 -14.15 -12.07 14.87
CA GLU A 228 -14.69 -13.40 14.62
C GLU A 228 -15.09 -13.55 13.16
N ALA A 229 -14.69 -14.65 12.55
CA ALA A 229 -15.10 -14.98 11.20
C ALA A 229 -16.59 -15.31 11.17
N LYS A 230 -17.35 -14.61 10.34
CA LYS A 230 -18.76 -14.88 10.11
C LYS A 230 -18.91 -16.27 9.47
N LYS A 231 -19.91 -17.05 9.89
CA LYS A 231 -20.28 -18.28 9.18
C LYS A 231 -20.83 -17.92 7.80
N ILE A 232 -20.33 -18.61 6.79
CA ILE A 232 -20.78 -18.43 5.42
C ILE A 232 -22.22 -18.92 5.29
N GLU A 233 -23.06 -18.11 4.66
CA GLU A 233 -24.44 -18.47 4.35
C GLU A 233 -24.49 -19.62 3.34
N LYS A 234 -25.45 -20.53 3.49
CA LYS A 234 -25.65 -21.60 2.53
C LYS A 234 -26.09 -21.01 1.19
N ARG A 235 -25.21 -21.10 0.22
CA ARG A 235 -25.45 -20.73 -1.18
C ARG A 235 -25.19 -21.92 -2.08
N GLU A 236 -25.81 -21.94 -3.23
CA GLU A 236 -25.49 -22.90 -4.27
C GLU A 236 -24.06 -22.68 -4.78
N ARG A 237 -23.26 -23.74 -4.76
CA ARG A 237 -21.87 -23.74 -5.17
C ARG A 237 -21.58 -24.95 -6.05
N ILE A 238 -20.76 -24.75 -7.06
CA ILE A 238 -20.24 -25.86 -7.85
C ILE A 238 -19.21 -26.63 -7.01
N ASP A 239 -19.39 -27.91 -6.87
CA ASP A 239 -18.45 -28.77 -6.14
C ASP A 239 -17.34 -29.25 -7.08
N LEU A 240 -16.13 -28.70 -6.88
CA LEU A 240 -14.90 -29.07 -7.59
C LEU A 240 -13.90 -29.77 -6.65
N SER A 241 -14.35 -30.16 -5.44
CA SER A 241 -13.45 -30.71 -4.42
C SER A 241 -12.94 -32.13 -4.73
N ASP A 242 -13.47 -32.77 -5.75
CA ASP A 242 -12.98 -34.04 -6.31
C ASP A 242 -11.85 -33.86 -7.35
N LYS A 243 -11.58 -32.64 -7.77
CA LYS A 243 -10.54 -32.29 -8.73
C LYS A 243 -9.27 -31.82 -8.01
N ASN A 244 -8.14 -31.93 -8.69
CA ASN A 244 -6.86 -31.48 -8.16
C ASN A 244 -6.72 -29.97 -8.27
N SER A 245 -6.43 -29.32 -7.14
CA SER A 245 -6.11 -27.90 -7.10
C SER A 245 -4.75 -27.68 -6.41
N TYR A 246 -4.00 -26.70 -6.90
CA TYR A 246 -2.59 -26.47 -6.57
C TYR A 246 -2.40 -25.11 -5.96
N LEU A 247 -1.72 -25.06 -4.80
CA LEU A 247 -1.32 -23.83 -4.13
C LEU A 247 0.16 -23.59 -4.37
N PHE A 248 0.53 -22.44 -4.94
CA PHE A 248 1.93 -22.05 -5.14
C PHE A 248 2.39 -21.19 -3.97
N LYS A 249 3.39 -21.65 -3.22
CA LYS A 249 3.89 -20.98 -2.03
C LYS A 249 5.41 -21.03 -1.95
N SER A 250 6.07 -19.88 -2.07
CA SER A 250 7.53 -19.77 -2.07
C SER A 250 8.14 -19.58 -0.68
N TRP A 251 7.35 -19.36 0.34
CA TRP A 251 7.79 -19.11 1.73
C TRP A 251 7.17 -20.07 2.72
N ASN A 252 7.83 -20.25 3.86
CA ASN A 252 7.47 -21.26 4.87
C ASN A 252 6.78 -20.66 6.12
N SER A 253 6.53 -19.37 6.17
CA SER A 253 5.86 -18.75 7.33
C SER A 253 4.41 -19.22 7.46
N ASP A 254 4.00 -19.53 8.69
CA ASP A 254 2.59 -19.87 9.00
C ASP A 254 1.68 -18.65 8.93
N ASN A 255 2.23 -17.45 9.11
CA ASN A 255 1.50 -16.18 9.02
C ASN A 255 1.51 -15.57 7.62
N SER A 256 1.81 -16.36 6.60
CA SER A 256 1.83 -15.89 5.21
C SER A 256 0.47 -15.34 4.76
N PRO A 257 0.44 -14.44 3.77
CA PRO A 257 -0.81 -13.98 3.18
C PRO A 257 -1.59 -15.15 2.58
N ILE A 258 -2.89 -14.97 2.50
CA ILE A 258 -3.79 -15.94 1.88
C ILE A 258 -3.50 -15.99 0.39
N LEU A 259 -3.23 -17.19 -0.13
CA LEU A 259 -2.86 -17.41 -1.52
C LEU A 259 -4.02 -18.03 -2.31
N PRO A 260 -4.18 -17.69 -3.60
CA PRO A 260 -5.10 -18.35 -4.51
C PRO A 260 -4.60 -19.74 -4.90
N MET A 261 -5.54 -20.57 -5.40
CA MET A 261 -5.21 -21.88 -5.99
C MET A 261 -5.50 -21.90 -7.48
N ILE A 262 -4.81 -22.77 -8.18
CA ILE A 262 -5.00 -23.04 -9.59
C ILE A 262 -5.47 -24.48 -9.75
N GLN A 263 -6.44 -24.69 -10.65
CA GLN A 263 -6.90 -26.00 -11.09
C GLN A 263 -6.94 -26.01 -12.60
N ILE A 264 -6.67 -27.17 -13.18
CA ILE A 264 -6.72 -27.36 -14.63
C ILE A 264 -7.60 -28.56 -14.97
N GLU A 265 -8.37 -28.42 -16.04
CA GLU A 265 -9.18 -29.48 -16.60
C GLU A 265 -8.96 -29.54 -18.10
N GLN A 266 -8.59 -30.71 -18.60
CA GLN A 266 -8.48 -30.95 -20.04
C GLN A 266 -9.79 -31.55 -20.56
N GLU A 267 -10.37 -30.91 -21.56
CA GLU A 267 -11.57 -31.40 -22.22
C GLU A 267 -11.23 -32.31 -23.41
N LYS A 268 -12.17 -33.19 -23.77
CA LYS A 268 -11.98 -34.16 -24.87
C LYS A 268 -11.67 -33.53 -26.24
N ASN A 269 -11.96 -32.23 -26.42
CA ASN A 269 -11.79 -31.48 -27.68
C ASN A 269 -10.48 -30.67 -27.72
N GLN A 270 -9.48 -31.01 -26.90
CA GLN A 270 -8.22 -30.26 -26.75
C GLN A 270 -8.39 -28.84 -26.19
N SER A 271 -9.59 -28.44 -25.77
CA SER A 271 -9.78 -27.23 -25.01
C SER A 271 -9.38 -27.45 -23.55
N THR A 272 -8.86 -26.40 -22.91
CA THR A 272 -8.41 -26.44 -21.53
C THR A 272 -9.23 -25.45 -20.70
N LYS A 273 -9.71 -25.87 -19.54
CA LYS A 273 -10.27 -24.98 -18.53
C LYS A 273 -9.22 -24.73 -17.47
N LEU A 274 -8.87 -23.48 -17.30
CA LEU A 274 -8.00 -23.01 -16.23
C LEU A 274 -8.86 -22.30 -15.19
N TRP A 275 -8.86 -22.81 -13.97
CA TRP A 275 -9.57 -22.23 -12.86
C TRP A 275 -8.60 -21.48 -11.96
N LEU A 276 -8.97 -20.27 -11.61
CA LEU A 276 -8.32 -19.48 -10.58
C LEU A 276 -9.28 -19.33 -9.40
N HIS A 277 -8.93 -19.94 -8.27
CA HIS A 277 -9.73 -19.95 -7.05
C HIS A 277 -9.16 -18.95 -6.05
N ILE A 278 -9.96 -17.98 -5.62
CA ILE A 278 -9.60 -17.08 -4.56
C ILE A 278 -10.38 -17.37 -3.29
N ASN A 279 -9.77 -17.03 -2.18
CA ASN A 279 -10.32 -17.26 -0.86
C ASN A 279 -11.56 -16.39 -0.62
N ASN A 280 -12.59 -16.98 -0.05
CA ASN A 280 -13.86 -16.30 0.17
C ASN A 280 -13.84 -15.46 1.47
N ILE A 281 -13.04 -14.42 1.50
CA ILE A 281 -12.90 -13.50 2.65
C ILE A 281 -14.16 -12.64 2.81
N ALA A 282 -14.74 -12.18 1.70
CA ALA A 282 -15.84 -11.22 1.73
C ALA A 282 -17.09 -11.73 2.46
N GLU A 283 -17.40 -13.02 2.35
CA GLU A 283 -18.54 -13.64 3.07
C GLU A 283 -18.24 -13.88 4.56
N ARG A 284 -16.97 -13.80 4.98
CA ARG A 284 -16.55 -14.01 6.37
C ARG A 284 -16.41 -12.71 7.18
N VAL A 285 -16.48 -11.57 6.52
CA VAL A 285 -16.34 -10.24 7.15
C VAL A 285 -17.72 -9.59 7.28
N GLU A 286 -18.03 -9.07 8.46
CA GLU A 286 -19.23 -8.26 8.67
C GLU A 286 -18.92 -6.80 8.31
N LEU A 287 -19.34 -6.38 7.10
CA LEU A 287 -18.98 -5.05 6.54
C LEU A 287 -19.49 -3.86 7.36
N ASN A 288 -20.57 -4.01 8.12
CA ASN A 288 -21.17 -2.92 8.90
C ASN A 288 -20.71 -2.89 10.37
N GLY A 289 -19.83 -3.80 10.78
CA GLY A 289 -19.30 -3.85 12.13
C GLY A 289 -18.27 -2.75 12.38
N LYS A 290 -18.34 -2.08 13.55
CA LYS A 290 -17.35 -1.05 13.93
C LYS A 290 -15.92 -1.60 13.92
N LYS A 291 -15.72 -2.82 14.40
CA LYS A 291 -14.42 -3.50 14.44
C LYS A 291 -13.89 -3.79 13.04
N SER A 292 -14.77 -4.23 12.12
CA SER A 292 -14.39 -4.50 10.73
C SER A 292 -13.97 -3.22 10.01
N LEU A 293 -14.68 -2.12 10.23
CA LEU A 293 -14.29 -0.82 9.69
C LEU A 293 -12.95 -0.34 10.27
N GLU A 294 -12.70 -0.52 11.57
CA GLU A 294 -11.41 -0.19 12.19
C GLU A 294 -10.26 -1.02 11.58
N MET A 295 -10.49 -2.30 11.30
CA MET A 295 -9.52 -3.16 10.60
C MET A 295 -9.20 -2.60 9.20
N PHE A 296 -10.21 -2.28 8.41
CA PHE A 296 -10.02 -1.72 7.06
C PHE A 296 -9.32 -0.36 7.06
N PHE A 297 -9.52 0.46 8.09
CA PHE A 297 -8.84 1.76 8.19
C PHE A 297 -7.40 1.68 8.72
N ASN A 298 -7.04 0.62 9.43
CA ASN A 298 -5.75 0.52 10.10
C ASN A 298 -4.72 -0.36 9.37
N SER A 299 -5.14 -1.20 8.43
CA SER A 299 -4.22 -2.03 7.65
C SER A 299 -4.84 -2.42 6.31
N PHE A 300 -4.16 -2.05 5.22
CA PHE A 300 -4.64 -2.28 3.86
C PHE A 300 -3.89 -3.39 3.14
N GLU A 301 -2.72 -3.77 3.63
CA GLU A 301 -1.79 -4.60 2.89
C GLU A 301 -1.09 -5.59 3.82
N SER A 302 -0.91 -6.81 3.35
CA SER A 302 0.01 -7.76 3.99
C SER A 302 1.41 -7.49 3.47
N PHE A 303 2.39 -7.42 4.37
CA PHE A 303 3.77 -7.20 3.99
C PHE A 303 4.72 -8.07 4.81
N PRO A 304 5.86 -8.48 4.21
CA PRO A 304 6.82 -9.30 4.90
C PRO A 304 7.55 -8.48 5.96
N LEU A 305 7.74 -9.08 7.12
CA LEU A 305 8.67 -8.69 8.16
C LEU A 305 9.84 -9.67 8.14
N LEU A 306 10.91 -9.36 8.86
CA LEU A 306 12.18 -10.11 8.83
C LEU A 306 11.99 -11.65 8.87
N ASN A 307 11.21 -12.15 9.81
CA ASN A 307 10.95 -13.58 10.01
C ASN A 307 9.47 -13.96 9.92
N ASP A 308 8.60 -13.02 9.55
CA ASP A 308 7.16 -13.23 9.60
C ASP A 308 6.42 -12.29 8.64
N TRP A 309 5.10 -12.37 8.61
CA TRP A 309 4.25 -11.47 7.85
C TRP A 309 3.35 -10.64 8.75
N GLN A 310 3.17 -9.38 8.42
CA GLN A 310 2.12 -8.57 8.97
C GLN A 310 0.90 -8.65 8.06
N ASN A 311 -0.14 -9.34 8.51
CA ASN A 311 -1.37 -9.48 7.74
C ASN A 311 -2.31 -8.29 7.95
N TYR A 312 -3.06 -7.94 6.91
CA TYR A 312 -4.08 -6.90 6.97
C TYR A 312 -5.41 -7.40 7.56
N ILE A 313 -5.68 -8.70 7.51
CA ILE A 313 -6.87 -9.33 8.09
C ILE A 313 -6.54 -10.00 9.42
N SER A 314 -7.56 -10.14 10.29
CA SER A 314 -7.39 -10.85 11.56
C SER A 314 -7.06 -12.33 11.34
N ASP A 315 -6.30 -12.92 12.28
CA ASP A 315 -5.89 -14.32 12.19
C ASP A 315 -7.09 -15.26 12.10
N GLU A 316 -8.20 -14.98 12.77
CA GLU A 316 -9.40 -15.82 12.69
C GLU A 316 -10.03 -15.83 11.29
N ILE A 317 -10.12 -14.66 10.64
CA ILE A 317 -10.63 -14.58 9.27
C ILE A 317 -9.65 -15.26 8.32
N ARG A 318 -8.34 -15.06 8.52
CA ARG A 318 -7.29 -15.69 7.74
C ARG A 318 -7.39 -17.21 7.81
N HIS A 319 -7.34 -17.79 9.01
CA HIS A 319 -7.44 -19.25 9.21
C HIS A 319 -8.74 -19.84 8.70
N ALA A 320 -9.85 -19.10 8.83
CA ALA A 320 -11.13 -19.56 8.31
C ALA A 320 -11.22 -19.51 6.78
N SER A 321 -10.36 -18.74 6.12
CA SER A 321 -10.43 -18.49 4.67
C SER A 321 -9.28 -19.13 3.90
N GLU A 322 -8.14 -19.44 4.52
CA GLU A 322 -6.99 -20.02 3.84
C GLU A 322 -7.26 -21.44 3.30
N PHE A 323 -6.59 -21.76 2.22
CA PHE A 323 -6.66 -23.08 1.63
C PHE A 323 -5.63 -24.02 2.27
N ASN A 324 -6.10 -24.96 3.07
CA ASN A 324 -5.26 -25.96 3.72
C ASN A 324 -5.22 -27.26 2.92
N LEU A 325 -4.08 -27.93 2.99
CA LEU A 325 -3.86 -29.20 2.29
C LEU A 325 -4.92 -30.23 2.69
N GLY A 326 -5.64 -30.78 1.72
CA GLY A 326 -6.64 -31.82 1.91
C GLY A 326 -8.02 -31.35 2.43
N GLU A 327 -8.16 -30.08 2.83
CA GLU A 327 -9.42 -29.52 3.33
C GLU A 327 -10.30 -29.02 2.19
N LYS A 328 -11.63 -29.13 2.41
CA LYS A 328 -12.64 -28.59 1.51
C LYS A 328 -13.00 -27.17 1.96
N ASN A 329 -12.79 -26.21 1.07
CA ASN A 329 -12.99 -24.79 1.34
C ASN A 329 -13.96 -24.15 0.34
N GLU A 330 -14.64 -23.10 0.77
CA GLU A 330 -15.41 -22.23 -0.10
C GLU A 330 -14.47 -21.26 -0.84
N ALA A 331 -14.71 -21.12 -2.15
CA ALA A 331 -13.95 -20.20 -2.99
C ALA A 331 -14.87 -19.38 -3.90
N ILE A 332 -14.32 -18.27 -4.40
CA ILE A 332 -14.84 -17.55 -5.54
C ILE A 332 -13.88 -17.84 -6.69
N SER A 333 -14.40 -18.26 -7.83
CA SER A 333 -13.56 -18.81 -8.88
C SER A 333 -13.83 -18.18 -10.23
N ILE A 334 -12.75 -17.95 -10.98
CA ILE A 334 -12.81 -17.62 -12.39
C ILE A 334 -12.50 -18.89 -13.16
N CYS A 335 -13.39 -19.29 -14.08
CA CYS A 335 -13.12 -20.31 -15.08
C CYS A 335 -12.72 -19.62 -16.38
N MET A 336 -11.51 -19.86 -16.86
CA MET A 336 -10.99 -19.38 -18.13
C MET A 336 -10.97 -20.54 -19.14
N HIS A 337 -11.61 -20.35 -20.27
CA HIS A 337 -11.59 -21.32 -21.39
C HIS A 337 -10.44 -20.96 -22.33
N LEU A 338 -9.54 -21.91 -22.54
CA LEU A 338 -8.34 -21.72 -23.35
C LEU A 338 -8.44 -22.55 -24.65
N ASN A 339 -8.01 -21.94 -25.77
CA ASN A 339 -7.81 -22.64 -27.02
C ASN A 339 -6.46 -23.40 -27.04
N SER A 340 -6.12 -24.04 -28.16
CA SER A 340 -4.87 -24.78 -28.36
C SER A 340 -3.60 -23.94 -28.19
N ASP A 341 -3.71 -22.63 -28.39
CA ASP A 341 -2.59 -21.67 -28.33
C ASP A 341 -2.50 -21.01 -26.94
N ASN A 342 -3.23 -21.54 -25.96
CA ASN A 342 -3.36 -21.03 -24.62
C ASN A 342 -3.91 -19.57 -24.56
N GLU A 343 -4.80 -19.19 -25.50
CA GLU A 343 -5.49 -17.90 -25.46
C GLU A 343 -6.83 -18.04 -24.78
N ILE A 344 -7.20 -17.05 -23.98
CA ILE A 344 -8.48 -17.00 -23.29
C ILE A 344 -9.57 -16.63 -24.28
N THR A 345 -10.48 -17.57 -24.56
CA THR A 345 -11.60 -17.39 -25.47
C THR A 345 -12.87 -16.95 -24.77
N ASP A 346 -13.06 -17.38 -23.54
CA ASP A 346 -14.24 -17.08 -22.72
C ASP A 346 -13.91 -17.21 -21.23
N TRP A 347 -14.72 -16.60 -20.37
CA TRP A 347 -14.59 -16.73 -18.93
C TRP A 347 -15.93 -16.64 -18.21
N SER A 348 -15.99 -17.22 -17.01
CA SER A 348 -17.16 -17.16 -16.13
C SER A 348 -16.77 -17.15 -14.65
N PHE A 349 -17.61 -16.51 -13.82
CA PHE A 349 -17.42 -16.44 -12.37
C PHE A 349 -18.36 -17.43 -11.66
N HIS A 350 -17.82 -18.11 -10.67
CA HIS A 350 -18.57 -19.13 -9.92
C HIS A 350 -18.26 -19.07 -8.42
N LEU A 351 -19.26 -19.39 -7.62
CA LEU A 351 -19.05 -19.81 -6.24
C LEU A 351 -18.77 -21.31 -6.24
N THR A 352 -17.66 -21.73 -5.60
CA THR A 352 -17.21 -23.13 -5.67
C THR A 352 -16.87 -23.70 -4.30
N PHE A 353 -16.85 -25.04 -4.21
CA PHE A 353 -16.09 -25.78 -3.22
C PHE A 353 -14.86 -26.37 -3.88
N VAL A 354 -13.70 -26.20 -3.24
CA VAL A 354 -12.40 -26.65 -3.75
C VAL A 354 -11.63 -27.37 -2.66
N ARG A 355 -10.62 -28.17 -3.03
CA ARG A 355 -9.73 -28.85 -2.09
C ARG A 355 -8.29 -28.71 -2.55
N CYS A 356 -7.42 -28.18 -1.69
CA CYS A 356 -6.01 -28.15 -1.98
C CYS A 356 -5.41 -29.56 -2.01
N SER A 357 -4.97 -30.00 -3.18
CA SER A 357 -4.37 -31.32 -3.38
C SER A 357 -2.87 -31.33 -3.15
N LEU A 358 -2.20 -30.20 -3.46
CA LEU A 358 -0.74 -30.09 -3.33
C LEU A 358 -0.32 -28.64 -3.15
N ILE A 359 0.68 -28.43 -2.30
CA ILE A 359 1.40 -27.15 -2.16
C ILE A 359 2.69 -27.24 -2.95
N ILE A 360 2.87 -26.33 -3.91
CA ILE A 360 4.04 -26.23 -4.77
C ILE A 360 4.98 -25.19 -4.18
N CYS A 361 6.23 -25.57 -3.95
CA CYS A 361 7.31 -24.69 -3.52
C CYS A 361 8.40 -24.57 -4.61
N ASN A 362 9.40 -23.72 -4.39
CA ASN A 362 10.48 -23.48 -5.32
C ASN A 362 11.21 -24.75 -5.74
N ASP A 363 11.48 -25.67 -4.78
CA ASP A 363 12.15 -26.95 -5.08
C ASP A 363 11.37 -27.80 -6.10
N HIS A 364 10.04 -27.79 -5.99
CA HIS A 364 9.19 -28.50 -6.97
C HIS A 364 9.31 -27.87 -8.35
N THR A 365 9.27 -26.53 -8.43
CA THR A 365 9.35 -25.80 -9.70
C THR A 365 10.71 -25.99 -10.35
N ASP A 366 11.78 -25.85 -9.60
CA ASP A 366 13.16 -26.08 -10.06
C ASP A 366 13.34 -27.50 -10.60
N ALA A 367 12.80 -28.48 -9.88
CA ALA A 367 12.89 -29.87 -10.29
C ALA A 367 12.03 -30.18 -11.54
N LEU A 368 10.89 -29.50 -11.71
CA LEU A 368 10.05 -29.63 -12.92
C LEU A 368 10.74 -29.02 -14.14
N LEU A 369 11.32 -27.82 -14.01
CA LEU A 369 11.97 -27.10 -15.11
C LEU A 369 13.28 -27.74 -15.55
N SER A 370 14.06 -28.28 -14.59
CA SER A 370 15.34 -28.92 -14.90
C SER A 370 15.22 -30.28 -15.57
N ARG A 371 14.05 -30.91 -15.54
CA ARG A 371 13.84 -32.20 -16.19
C ARG A 371 13.52 -32.08 -17.68
N LYS A 372 13.91 -33.07 -18.46
CA LYS A 372 13.41 -33.21 -19.82
C LYS A 372 11.98 -33.75 -19.79
N SER A 373 11.07 -33.06 -20.44
CA SER A 373 9.69 -33.50 -20.63
C SER A 373 9.60 -34.94 -21.12
N LYS A 374 8.64 -35.71 -20.62
CA LYS A 374 8.39 -37.13 -20.97
C LYS A 374 9.49 -38.14 -20.60
N THR A 375 10.48 -37.75 -19.77
CA THR A 375 11.50 -38.69 -19.27
C THR A 375 11.10 -39.34 -17.96
N ARG A 376 11.76 -40.47 -17.60
CA ARG A 376 11.53 -41.16 -16.32
C ARG A 376 11.85 -40.23 -15.16
N ILE A 377 10.96 -40.14 -14.20
CA ILE A 377 11.12 -39.30 -13.00
C ILE A 377 12.18 -39.94 -12.10
N THR A 378 13.33 -39.31 -11.98
CA THR A 378 14.44 -39.73 -11.13
C THR A 378 14.58 -38.89 -9.88
N SER A 379 14.12 -37.62 -9.91
CA SER A 379 14.18 -36.67 -8.79
C SER A 379 13.47 -37.21 -7.55
N ARG A 380 14.13 -37.13 -6.39
CA ARG A 380 13.53 -37.45 -5.09
C ARG A 380 12.36 -36.51 -4.74
N ILE A 381 12.42 -35.26 -5.19
CA ILE A 381 11.42 -34.21 -4.96
C ILE A 381 10.15 -34.50 -5.77
N LEU A 382 10.27 -34.93 -7.02
CA LEU A 382 9.15 -35.16 -7.91
C LEU A 382 8.49 -36.54 -7.74
N LYS A 383 9.17 -37.52 -7.14
CA LYS A 383 8.60 -38.87 -6.94
C LYS A 383 7.29 -38.86 -6.13
N PRO A 384 7.19 -38.15 -4.99
CA PRO A 384 5.96 -38.11 -4.20
C PRO A 384 4.78 -37.48 -4.92
N ILE A 385 5.04 -36.54 -5.84
CA ILE A 385 4.02 -35.77 -6.58
C ILE A 385 3.81 -36.25 -8.01
N LYS A 386 4.24 -37.50 -8.31
CA LYS A 386 4.25 -38.04 -9.68
C LYS A 386 2.88 -37.95 -10.37
N GLU A 387 1.81 -38.15 -9.66
CA GLU A 387 0.44 -38.12 -10.19
C GLU A 387 -0.02 -36.73 -10.65
N TYR A 388 0.59 -35.66 -10.12
CA TYR A 388 0.23 -34.28 -10.42
C TYR A 388 1.11 -33.63 -11.49
N ILE A 389 2.17 -34.32 -11.95
CA ILE A 389 3.18 -33.71 -12.84
C ILE A 389 2.61 -33.29 -14.17
N GLU A 390 1.66 -34.02 -14.71
CA GLU A 390 1.04 -33.70 -16.01
C GLU A 390 0.26 -32.38 -15.93
N ASP A 391 -0.52 -32.19 -14.89
CA ASP A 391 -1.24 -30.96 -14.62
C ASP A 391 -0.28 -29.78 -14.39
N LEU A 392 0.76 -29.99 -13.58
CA LEU A 392 1.77 -28.98 -13.27
C LEU A 392 2.55 -28.53 -14.51
N ASP A 393 2.96 -29.46 -15.37
CA ASP A 393 3.60 -29.14 -16.64
C ASP A 393 2.71 -28.26 -17.51
N LYS A 394 1.41 -28.58 -17.55
CA LYS A 394 0.47 -27.80 -18.35
C LYS A 394 0.21 -26.41 -17.75
N ILE A 395 0.13 -26.28 -16.44
CA ILE A 395 0.04 -24.99 -15.75
C ILE A 395 1.26 -24.11 -16.04
N LEU A 396 2.47 -24.69 -15.95
CA LEU A 396 3.70 -23.97 -16.26
C LEU A 396 3.78 -23.55 -17.73
N GLU A 397 3.33 -24.40 -18.65
CA GLU A 397 3.24 -24.08 -20.08
C GLU A 397 2.30 -22.88 -20.32
N ILE A 398 1.08 -22.91 -19.74
CA ILE A 398 0.09 -21.82 -19.88
C ILE A 398 0.64 -20.53 -19.29
N SER A 399 1.18 -20.57 -18.09
CA SER A 399 1.78 -19.40 -17.45
C SER A 399 2.91 -18.79 -18.27
N THR A 400 3.79 -19.64 -18.81
CA THR A 400 4.87 -19.19 -19.70
C THR A 400 4.33 -18.56 -20.97
N SER A 401 3.25 -19.11 -21.55
CA SER A 401 2.58 -18.55 -22.73
C SER A 401 1.99 -17.18 -22.44
N PHE A 402 1.30 -17.01 -21.29
CA PHE A 402 0.76 -15.72 -20.87
C PHE A 402 1.89 -14.69 -20.67
N ARG A 403 2.95 -15.06 -19.95
CA ARG A 403 4.11 -14.21 -19.76
C ARG A 403 4.75 -13.75 -21.06
N GLN A 404 4.95 -14.67 -22.02
CA GLN A 404 5.53 -14.33 -23.32
C GLN A 404 4.64 -13.35 -24.09
N ARG A 405 3.33 -13.53 -24.04
CA ARG A 405 2.36 -12.62 -24.66
C ARG A 405 2.43 -11.23 -24.04
N HIS A 406 2.45 -11.14 -22.71
CA HIS A 406 2.58 -9.87 -22.01
C HIS A 406 3.87 -9.11 -22.40
N LEU A 407 4.99 -9.82 -22.51
CA LEU A 407 6.25 -9.23 -22.96
C LEU A 407 6.20 -8.76 -24.43
N LEU A 408 5.49 -9.50 -25.31
CA LEU A 408 5.30 -9.09 -26.71
C LEU A 408 4.37 -7.87 -26.82
N GLU A 409 3.40 -7.74 -25.93
CA GLU A 409 2.53 -6.56 -25.82
C GLU A 409 3.25 -5.33 -25.23
N GLY A 410 4.51 -5.45 -24.86
CA GLY A 410 5.34 -4.36 -24.33
C GLY A 410 5.25 -4.19 -22.81
N LYS A 411 4.65 -5.12 -22.08
CA LYS A 411 4.68 -5.12 -20.63
C LYS A 411 6.10 -5.41 -20.13
N VAL A 412 6.44 -4.86 -18.98
CA VAL A 412 7.78 -4.95 -18.40
C VAL A 412 7.70 -5.63 -17.05
N GLU A 413 8.53 -6.64 -16.87
CA GLU A 413 8.75 -7.22 -15.56
C GLU A 413 9.79 -6.40 -14.81
N ILE A 414 9.38 -5.79 -13.70
CA ILE A 414 10.30 -5.12 -12.80
C ILE A 414 10.67 -6.15 -11.73
N PRO A 415 11.96 -6.56 -11.66
CA PRO A 415 12.40 -7.45 -10.60
C PRO A 415 12.32 -6.67 -9.28
N THR A 416 11.23 -6.87 -8.56
CA THR A 416 11.13 -6.42 -7.19
C THR A 416 11.85 -7.42 -6.31
N PRO A 417 12.62 -6.99 -5.30
CA PRO A 417 13.19 -7.89 -4.29
C PRO A 417 12.06 -8.40 -3.39
N LEU A 418 11.10 -9.11 -3.96
CA LEU A 418 10.06 -9.77 -3.21
C LEU A 418 10.68 -11.01 -2.56
N ASN A 419 10.91 -10.93 -1.24
CA ASN A 419 10.70 -12.05 -0.36
C ASN A 419 11.82 -13.05 -0.12
N LYS A 420 13.08 -12.71 -0.27
CA LYS A 420 14.10 -13.49 0.43
C LYS A 420 14.81 -12.68 1.50
N ILE A 421 14.05 -12.27 2.48
CA ILE A 421 14.58 -11.96 3.81
C ILE A 421 14.58 -13.26 4.63
N GLU A 422 14.91 -14.39 4.01
CA GLU A 422 14.97 -15.66 4.74
C GLU A 422 16.17 -15.73 5.70
N SER A 423 17.16 -14.88 5.53
CA SER A 423 18.28 -14.79 6.44
C SER A 423 19.12 -13.54 6.18
N LEU A 424 18.57 -12.37 6.50
CA LEU A 424 19.36 -11.13 6.55
C LEU A 424 20.62 -11.33 7.42
N ASP A 425 20.52 -12.08 8.49
CA ASP A 425 21.62 -12.35 9.41
C ASP A 425 22.73 -13.19 8.79
N GLU A 426 22.42 -14.27 8.11
CA GLU A 426 23.42 -15.05 7.39
C GLU A 426 24.05 -14.24 6.25
N PHE A 427 23.24 -13.48 5.53
CA PHE A 427 23.71 -12.66 4.43
C PHE A 427 24.60 -11.51 4.91
N PHE A 428 24.20 -10.80 5.97
CA PHE A 428 24.97 -9.68 6.53
C PHE A 428 26.25 -10.11 7.22
N ILE A 429 26.23 -11.21 7.94
CA ILE A 429 27.38 -11.68 8.72
C ILE A 429 28.44 -12.30 7.81
N HIS A 430 28.04 -13.04 6.79
CA HIS A 430 28.98 -13.85 5.98
C HIS A 430 29.43 -13.14 4.69
N ASN A 431 28.66 -12.23 4.11
CA ASN A 431 29.02 -11.57 2.84
C ASN A 431 28.61 -10.09 2.77
N PRO A 432 29.23 -9.21 3.57
CA PRO A 432 28.88 -7.78 3.55
C PRO A 432 29.14 -7.10 2.18
N ALA A 433 30.03 -7.65 1.34
CA ALA A 433 30.28 -7.15 -0.01
C ALA A 433 29.20 -7.57 -1.03
N GLU A 434 28.50 -8.66 -0.79
CA GLU A 434 27.40 -9.12 -1.63
C GLU A 434 26.05 -8.49 -1.27
N TYR A 435 25.98 -7.84 -0.11
CA TYR A 435 24.82 -7.12 0.35
C TYR A 435 24.27 -6.12 -0.69
N SER A 436 25.16 -5.37 -1.34
CA SER A 436 24.78 -4.47 -2.42
C SER A 436 24.25 -5.20 -3.66
N LYS A 437 24.60 -6.49 -3.84
CA LYS A 437 24.11 -7.32 -4.94
C LYS A 437 22.75 -7.96 -4.60
N GLY A 438 22.56 -8.41 -3.36
CA GLY A 438 21.34 -9.08 -2.92
C GLY A 438 20.08 -8.19 -2.96
N TYR A 439 20.22 -6.90 -2.74
CA TYR A 439 19.10 -5.96 -2.77
C TYR A 439 18.43 -5.80 -4.14
N PHE A 440 19.06 -6.28 -5.20
CA PHE A 440 18.59 -6.14 -6.58
C PHE A 440 18.74 -7.43 -7.39
N GLU A 441 18.85 -8.58 -6.73
CA GLU A 441 18.72 -9.82 -7.47
C GLU A 441 17.30 -9.91 -8.03
N PRO A 442 17.16 -10.04 -9.36
CA PRO A 442 15.86 -10.34 -9.94
C PRO A 442 15.31 -11.60 -9.28
N LEU A 443 14.00 -11.70 -9.14
CA LEU A 443 13.33 -12.96 -8.83
C LEU A 443 14.03 -14.04 -9.65
N LYS A 444 14.54 -15.06 -8.99
CA LYS A 444 15.12 -16.19 -9.71
C LYS A 444 14.09 -16.65 -10.71
N LYS A 445 14.51 -16.92 -11.94
CA LYS A 445 13.60 -17.40 -13.00
C LYS A 445 12.76 -18.60 -12.56
N ASP A 446 13.18 -19.23 -11.49
CA ASP A 446 12.70 -20.51 -10.96
C ASP A 446 11.82 -20.36 -9.72
N ASP A 447 11.53 -19.12 -9.25
CA ASP A 447 10.59 -18.91 -8.16
C ASP A 447 9.17 -19.33 -8.58
N CYS A 448 8.52 -20.17 -7.78
CA CYS A 448 7.19 -20.68 -8.10
C CYS A 448 6.15 -19.55 -8.27
N GLN A 449 6.35 -18.40 -7.64
CA GLN A 449 5.49 -17.22 -7.82
C GLN A 449 5.62 -16.61 -9.21
N THR A 450 6.76 -16.75 -9.87
CA THR A 450 6.98 -16.30 -11.26
C THR A 450 6.01 -16.97 -12.22
N TYR A 451 5.57 -18.20 -11.92
CA TYR A 451 4.59 -18.94 -12.72
C TYR A 451 3.14 -18.69 -12.30
N LEU A 452 2.93 -18.23 -11.08
CA LEU A 452 1.61 -17.83 -10.61
C LEU A 452 1.21 -16.44 -11.12
N SER A 453 2.14 -15.48 -11.10
CA SER A 453 1.91 -14.07 -11.42
C SER A 453 1.22 -13.83 -12.77
N PRO A 454 1.62 -14.44 -13.91
CA PRO A 454 0.93 -14.21 -15.19
C PRO A 454 -0.54 -14.66 -15.17
N ILE A 455 -0.86 -15.72 -14.45
CA ILE A 455 -2.23 -16.23 -14.32
C ILE A 455 -3.07 -15.29 -13.45
N LEU A 456 -2.49 -14.77 -12.36
CA LEU A 456 -3.15 -13.78 -11.52
C LEU A 456 -3.42 -12.47 -12.28
N HIS A 457 -2.47 -12.06 -13.11
CA HIS A 457 -2.61 -10.87 -13.94
C HIS A 457 -3.79 -11.00 -14.91
N GLU A 458 -3.93 -12.16 -15.60
CA GLU A 458 -5.09 -12.41 -16.44
C GLU A 458 -6.40 -12.39 -15.64
N GLY A 459 -6.41 -12.97 -14.44
CA GLY A 459 -7.56 -12.90 -13.54
C GLY A 459 -7.95 -11.46 -13.19
N ASN A 460 -6.97 -10.61 -12.92
CA ASN A 460 -7.19 -9.19 -12.65
C ASN A 460 -7.74 -8.44 -13.88
N LEU A 461 -7.23 -8.72 -15.06
CA LEU A 461 -7.73 -8.14 -16.32
C LEU A 461 -9.18 -8.57 -16.59
N ILE A 462 -9.50 -9.84 -16.39
CA ILE A 462 -10.86 -10.36 -16.52
C ILE A 462 -11.81 -9.67 -15.55
N TRP A 463 -11.41 -9.55 -14.29
CA TRP A 463 -12.21 -8.85 -13.28
C TRP A 463 -12.45 -7.39 -13.66
N PHE A 464 -11.42 -6.71 -14.14
CA PHE A 464 -11.54 -5.33 -14.61
C PHE A 464 -12.56 -5.22 -15.76
N LYS A 465 -12.42 -6.04 -16.80
CA LYS A 465 -13.35 -6.07 -17.95
C LYS A 465 -14.77 -6.34 -17.51
N HIS A 466 -14.97 -7.37 -16.68
CA HIS A 466 -16.28 -7.76 -16.17
C HIS A 466 -16.92 -6.63 -15.32
N SER A 467 -16.20 -6.07 -14.38
CA SER A 467 -16.71 -4.99 -13.53
C SER A 467 -17.07 -3.74 -14.33
N TYR A 468 -16.25 -3.40 -15.34
CA TYR A 468 -16.50 -2.26 -16.22
C TYR A 468 -17.72 -2.48 -17.11
N GLU A 469 -17.88 -3.65 -17.73
CA GLU A 469 -19.01 -4.00 -18.59
C GLU A 469 -20.34 -3.95 -17.85
N TYR A 470 -20.37 -4.51 -16.64
CA TYR A 470 -21.57 -4.55 -15.79
C TYR A 470 -21.80 -3.29 -14.95
N GLY A 471 -20.93 -2.29 -15.07
CA GLY A 471 -21.04 -1.03 -14.32
C GLY A 471 -20.84 -1.18 -12.82
N LEU A 472 -20.13 -2.23 -12.39
CA LEU A 472 -19.79 -2.45 -10.99
C LEU A 472 -18.72 -1.44 -10.57
N LYS A 473 -18.82 -0.93 -9.35
CA LYS A 473 -17.76 -0.12 -8.77
C LYS A 473 -16.63 -1.05 -8.34
N SER A 474 -15.47 -0.85 -8.92
CA SER A 474 -14.27 -1.63 -8.63
C SER A 474 -13.14 -0.73 -8.19
N VAL A 475 -12.18 -1.26 -7.46
CA VAL A 475 -10.92 -0.59 -7.15
C VAL A 475 -9.95 -0.90 -8.28
N GLY A 476 -9.22 0.09 -8.75
CA GLY A 476 -8.21 -0.12 -9.79
C GLY A 476 -6.96 0.71 -9.55
N TYR A 477 -5.89 0.29 -10.20
CA TYR A 477 -4.62 1.01 -10.23
C TYR A 477 -4.59 1.94 -11.44
N ILE A 478 -4.19 3.18 -11.20
CA ILE A 478 -3.95 4.17 -12.24
C ILE A 478 -2.46 4.43 -12.32
N LEU A 479 -1.87 4.15 -13.47
CA LEU A 479 -0.47 4.45 -13.73
C LEU A 479 -0.31 5.96 -13.92
N LYS A 480 0.49 6.60 -13.07
CA LYS A 480 0.83 8.01 -13.20
C LYS A 480 1.86 8.23 -14.31
N GLU A 481 1.87 9.44 -14.87
CA GLU A 481 2.91 9.85 -15.79
C GLU A 481 4.30 9.69 -15.18
N LEU A 482 5.24 9.28 -16.00
CA LEU A 482 6.62 9.07 -15.61
C LEU A 482 7.27 10.38 -15.14
N ASP A 483 8.25 10.27 -14.24
CA ASP A 483 9.08 11.40 -13.88
C ASP A 483 10.10 11.70 -14.98
N TYR A 484 9.85 12.73 -15.78
CA TYR A 484 10.70 13.10 -16.94
C TYR A 484 12.15 13.41 -16.55
N ILE A 485 12.43 13.86 -15.32
CA ILE A 485 13.80 14.12 -14.87
C ILE A 485 14.55 12.81 -14.78
N ASN A 486 13.94 11.82 -14.13
CA ASN A 486 14.53 10.50 -13.98
C ASN A 486 14.59 9.72 -15.31
N VAL A 487 13.62 9.93 -16.20
CA VAL A 487 13.68 9.39 -17.57
C VAL A 487 14.90 9.91 -18.32
N ASN A 488 15.17 11.22 -18.25
CA ASN A 488 16.36 11.82 -18.88
C ASN A 488 17.67 11.29 -18.28
N GLU A 489 17.73 11.03 -16.98
CA GLU A 489 18.90 10.40 -16.35
C GLU A 489 19.10 8.97 -16.86
N MET A 490 18.01 8.24 -17.04
CA MET A 490 18.04 6.88 -17.57
C MET A 490 18.50 6.86 -19.03
N ILE A 491 18.07 7.81 -19.87
CA ILE A 491 18.53 7.97 -21.25
C ILE A 491 20.03 8.25 -21.30
N LYS A 492 20.51 9.24 -20.53
CA LYS A 492 21.93 9.57 -20.45
C LYS A 492 22.80 8.39 -20.00
N TYR A 493 22.30 7.62 -19.03
CA TYR A 493 23.01 6.43 -18.59
C TYR A 493 23.04 5.35 -19.68
N SER A 494 21.96 5.16 -20.42
CA SER A 494 21.91 4.22 -21.54
C SER A 494 22.88 4.60 -22.66
N GLU A 495 22.95 5.86 -23.00
CA GLU A 495 23.94 6.39 -23.95
C GLU A 495 25.38 6.13 -23.46
N PHE A 496 25.63 6.39 -22.17
CA PHE A 496 26.96 6.18 -21.56
C PHE A 496 27.40 4.70 -21.62
N ILE A 497 26.48 3.74 -21.46
CA ILE A 497 26.79 2.30 -21.54
C ILE A 497 26.78 1.77 -22.96
N GLY A 498 26.58 2.61 -23.97
CA GLY A 498 26.57 2.25 -25.39
C GLY A 498 25.31 1.48 -25.84
N SER A 499 24.21 1.69 -25.14
CA SER A 499 22.90 1.17 -25.54
C SER A 499 22.15 2.26 -26.30
N ASP A 500 21.96 2.07 -27.60
CA ASP A 500 21.11 2.95 -28.39
C ASP A 500 19.65 2.72 -27.98
N ILE A 501 19.02 3.77 -27.47
CA ILE A 501 17.60 3.74 -27.16
C ILE A 501 16.85 4.26 -28.38
N GLU A 502 16.12 3.39 -29.03
CA GLU A 502 15.21 3.78 -30.10
C GLU A 502 13.92 4.30 -29.48
N LEU A 503 13.53 5.52 -29.87
CA LEU A 503 12.21 6.05 -29.58
C LEU A 503 11.21 5.40 -30.54
N ASN A 504 9.97 5.16 -30.07
CA ASN A 504 8.91 4.70 -30.95
C ASN A 504 8.54 5.80 -31.97
N GLU A 505 7.67 5.47 -32.95
CA GLU A 505 7.24 6.40 -34.02
C GLU A 505 6.65 7.72 -33.48
N ASP A 506 6.11 7.71 -32.25
CA ASP A 506 5.57 8.88 -31.56
C ASP A 506 6.63 9.66 -30.76
N GLY A 507 7.90 9.25 -30.80
CA GLY A 507 8.99 9.86 -30.04
C GLY A 507 8.99 9.51 -28.55
N ASN A 508 8.21 8.51 -28.12
CA ASN A 508 8.13 8.07 -26.73
C ASN A 508 9.05 6.88 -26.48
N LEU A 509 9.62 6.87 -25.28
CA LEU A 509 10.45 5.77 -24.81
C LEU A 509 9.57 4.64 -24.29
N THR A 510 9.74 3.43 -24.81
CA THR A 510 9.09 2.24 -24.24
C THR A 510 10.07 1.51 -23.32
N PHE A 511 9.63 1.20 -22.12
CA PHE A 511 10.47 0.50 -21.13
C PHE A 511 10.97 -0.86 -21.61
N SER A 512 10.14 -1.58 -22.37
CA SER A 512 10.52 -2.87 -22.94
C SER A 512 11.73 -2.77 -23.87
N GLN A 513 11.89 -1.67 -24.59
CA GLN A 513 13.04 -1.43 -25.45
C GLN A 513 14.31 -1.20 -24.63
N ILE A 514 14.22 -0.45 -23.53
CA ILE A 514 15.38 -0.17 -22.65
C ILE A 514 15.92 -1.46 -22.03
N ILE A 515 15.04 -2.34 -21.58
CA ILE A 515 15.43 -3.56 -20.86
C ILE A 515 16.01 -4.60 -21.80
N LYS A 516 15.57 -4.65 -23.08
CA LYS A 516 16.07 -5.60 -24.07
C LYS A 516 17.57 -5.49 -24.36
N PHE A 517 18.13 -4.29 -24.25
CA PHE A 517 19.51 -3.99 -24.65
C PHE A 517 20.54 -4.07 -23.52
N CYS A 518 20.15 -4.51 -22.33
CA CYS A 518 21.04 -4.47 -21.16
C CYS A 518 21.54 -5.85 -20.75
N ASP A 519 22.86 -5.96 -20.57
CA ASP A 519 23.50 -7.07 -19.86
C ASP A 519 23.05 -7.08 -18.40
N ASP A 520 23.15 -8.23 -17.73
CA ASP A 520 22.66 -8.38 -16.35
C ASP A 520 23.27 -7.39 -15.35
N ASP A 521 24.55 -7.03 -15.49
CA ASP A 521 25.20 -6.04 -14.63
C ASP A 521 24.74 -4.61 -14.92
N LYS A 522 24.50 -4.27 -16.18
CA LYS A 522 23.97 -2.97 -16.60
C LYS A 522 22.50 -2.82 -16.24
N LYS A 523 21.72 -3.90 -16.30
CA LYS A 523 20.31 -3.95 -15.91
C LYS A 523 20.07 -3.51 -14.48
N ARG A 524 20.99 -3.78 -13.55
CA ARG A 524 20.83 -3.41 -12.13
C ARG A 524 20.68 -1.91 -11.93
N ILE A 525 21.55 -1.12 -12.57
CA ILE A 525 21.49 0.34 -12.48
C ILE A 525 20.26 0.87 -13.20
N LEU A 526 19.96 0.32 -14.37
CA LEU A 526 18.75 0.70 -15.12
C LEU A 526 17.47 0.36 -14.37
N HIS A 527 17.38 -0.80 -13.72
CA HIS A 527 16.23 -1.13 -12.88
C HIS A 527 16.05 -0.13 -11.73
N LYS A 528 17.15 0.30 -11.09
CA LYS A 528 17.07 1.31 -10.03
C LYS A 528 16.58 2.66 -10.57
N LEU A 529 17.08 3.08 -11.71
CA LEU A 529 16.64 4.30 -12.39
C LEU A 529 15.18 4.16 -12.84
N LEU A 530 14.78 3.00 -13.36
CA LEU A 530 13.42 2.69 -13.76
C LEU A 530 12.45 2.76 -12.57
N ILE A 531 12.77 2.14 -11.44
CA ILE A 531 11.96 2.22 -10.21
C ILE A 531 11.79 3.68 -9.77
N ASN A 532 12.83 4.50 -9.90
CA ASN A 532 12.75 5.92 -9.57
C ASN A 532 11.91 6.73 -10.57
N THR A 533 11.78 6.26 -11.83
CA THR A 533 10.96 6.92 -12.86
C THR A 533 9.48 6.60 -12.72
N ILE A 534 9.16 5.42 -12.20
CA ILE A 534 7.79 4.97 -11.97
C ILE A 534 7.30 5.64 -10.68
N LYS A 535 6.31 6.51 -10.80
CA LYS A 535 5.62 7.06 -9.63
C LYS A 535 4.72 5.99 -9.04
N GLU A 536 4.51 6.07 -7.73
CA GLU A 536 3.54 5.19 -7.04
C GLU A 536 2.19 5.22 -7.76
N ASN A 537 1.65 4.04 -8.04
CA ASN A 537 0.33 3.90 -8.63
C ASN A 537 -0.72 4.55 -7.72
N GLU A 538 -1.70 5.18 -8.32
CA GLU A 538 -2.83 5.70 -7.59
C GLU A 538 -3.94 4.64 -7.55
N ILE A 539 -4.43 4.35 -6.33
CA ILE A 539 -5.58 3.47 -6.17
C ILE A 539 -6.84 4.33 -6.28
N SER A 540 -7.71 4.02 -7.22
CA SER A 540 -8.93 4.77 -7.46
C SER A 540 -10.14 3.87 -7.63
N LEU A 541 -11.32 4.42 -7.37
CA LEU A 541 -12.58 3.77 -7.69
C LEU A 541 -12.86 3.92 -9.18
N ILE A 542 -13.03 2.77 -9.84
CA ILE A 542 -13.33 2.70 -11.26
C ILE A 542 -14.83 2.44 -11.43
N SER A 543 -15.46 3.20 -12.27
CA SER A 543 -16.84 2.96 -12.71
C SER A 543 -17.01 3.42 -14.16
N LYS A 544 -17.99 2.86 -14.87
CA LYS A 544 -18.34 3.26 -16.24
C LYS A 544 -18.68 4.74 -16.39
N ASN A 545 -19.04 5.39 -15.28
CA ASN A 545 -19.38 6.82 -15.21
C ASN A 545 -18.20 7.71 -14.76
N SER A 546 -17.05 7.14 -14.39
CA SER A 546 -15.86 7.94 -14.14
C SER A 546 -15.43 8.53 -15.50
N LYS A 547 -15.59 9.82 -15.66
CA LYS A 547 -15.00 10.56 -16.78
C LYS A 547 -13.48 10.49 -16.61
N ASN A 548 -12.88 9.48 -17.19
CA ASN A 548 -11.44 9.48 -17.39
C ASN A 548 -11.21 10.49 -18.51
N ASP A 549 -10.63 11.64 -18.18
CA ASP A 549 -10.06 12.54 -19.16
C ASP A 549 -8.96 11.76 -19.88
N GLY A 550 -9.27 11.21 -21.02
CA GLY A 550 -8.55 10.34 -21.96
C GLY A 550 -7.02 10.14 -21.91
N SER A 551 -6.34 10.63 -20.88
CA SER A 551 -4.90 10.56 -20.65
C SER A 551 -4.47 9.50 -19.62
N GLU A 552 -5.40 8.94 -18.84
CA GLU A 552 -5.06 7.98 -17.79
C GLU A 552 -5.33 6.55 -18.31
N LYS A 553 -4.26 5.84 -18.60
CA LYS A 553 -4.34 4.41 -18.92
C LYS A 553 -4.66 3.65 -17.63
N LEU A 554 -5.88 3.18 -17.54
CA LEU A 554 -6.29 2.27 -16.49
C LEU A 554 -5.54 0.96 -16.66
N PHE A 555 -4.80 0.54 -15.64
CA PHE A 555 -3.91 -0.59 -15.78
C PHE A 555 -4.61 -1.91 -15.48
N THR A 556 -5.16 -2.08 -14.29
CA THR A 556 -5.86 -3.31 -13.87
C THR A 556 -6.68 -3.08 -12.61
N SER A 557 -7.58 -4.00 -12.29
CA SER A 557 -8.35 -4.01 -11.07
C SER A 557 -7.97 -5.24 -10.25
N PRO A 558 -7.49 -5.09 -9.02
CA PRO A 558 -7.04 -6.23 -8.24
C PRO A 558 -8.23 -7.14 -7.91
N TRP A 559 -8.12 -8.38 -8.33
CA TRP A 559 -9.01 -9.46 -7.98
C TRP A 559 -8.39 -10.36 -6.90
N THR A 560 -7.07 -10.47 -6.93
CA THR A 560 -6.28 -11.31 -6.05
C THR A 560 -5.41 -10.47 -5.10
N LEU A 561 -4.29 -10.98 -4.66
CA LEU A 561 -3.35 -10.27 -3.81
C LEU A 561 -2.72 -9.07 -4.54
N PRO A 562 -2.82 -7.85 -4.00
CA PRO A 562 -2.04 -6.73 -4.51
C PRO A 562 -0.54 -7.01 -4.33
N GLY A 563 0.27 -6.56 -5.28
CA GLY A 563 1.74 -6.71 -5.23
C GLY A 563 2.30 -7.82 -6.10
N TYR A 564 1.46 -8.53 -6.81
CA TYR A 564 1.85 -9.49 -7.87
C TYR A 564 1.59 -8.95 -9.28
N ASP A 565 1.16 -7.72 -9.40
CA ASP A 565 0.87 -7.07 -10.68
C ASP A 565 2.08 -6.29 -11.22
#